data_f7848ccc0384189898076f8c1ffb900d
#
_entry.id   f7848ccc0384189898076f8c1ffb900d
#
_cell.length_a   1.000
_cell.length_b   1.000
_cell.length_c   1.000
_cell.angle_alpha   90.00
_cell.angle_beta   90.00
_cell.angle_gamma   90.00
#
_symmetry.space_group_name_H-M   'P 1'
#
loop_
_entity.id
_entity.type
_entity.pdbx_description
1 polymer ?
#
loop_
_entity_poly.entity_id
_entity_poly.type
_entity_poly.pdbx_seq_one_letter_code
_entity_poly.pdbx_strand_id
1 'polypeptide(L)'
;MQRLPAKLGSIMNSATNYDVIHEQGHVPIKTWTRGVPLEDEARKQLQNIARLPFIHQHIAVMPDVHLGKGATVGSVVPPIGAIIPAAVGVDIGCGMIAARTTLTADDLPDNLAGLRSAIERAVPHDRTVGRGKRDMGAWDTP
;
A
#
# COMPACT_ATOMS: atom_id res chain seq x y z
N MET A 1 6.53 -36.46 18.86
CA MET A 1 7.54 -35.99 17.89
C MET A 1 6.95 -34.75 17.24
N GLN A 2 7.16 -33.55 17.85
CA GLN A 2 6.63 -32.27 17.39
C GLN A 2 7.54 -31.72 16.28
N ARG A 3 7.00 -31.54 15.09
CA ARG A 3 7.70 -30.81 14.01
C ARG A 3 7.71 -29.32 14.37
N LEU A 4 8.90 -28.80 14.57
CA LEU A 4 9.13 -27.34 14.65
C LEU A 4 8.66 -26.67 13.35
N PRO A 5 8.02 -25.49 13.41
CA PRO A 5 7.65 -24.74 12.22
C PRO A 5 8.93 -24.31 11.46
N ALA A 6 8.92 -24.50 10.14
CA ALA A 6 9.99 -24.04 9.27
C ALA A 6 10.17 -22.53 9.45
N LYS A 7 11.40 -22.11 9.81
CA LYS A 7 11.79 -20.69 9.90
C LYS A 7 11.52 -20.01 8.56
N LEU A 8 10.65 -19.00 8.56
CA LEU A 8 10.53 -18.04 7.46
C LEU A 8 11.89 -17.37 7.25
N GLY A 9 12.58 -17.74 6.19
CA GLY A 9 13.85 -17.14 5.80
C GLY A 9 13.61 -15.85 5.00
N SER A 10 13.70 -14.70 5.63
CA SER A 10 13.94 -13.45 4.89
C SER A 10 15.42 -13.41 4.51
N ILE A 11 15.74 -13.54 3.24
CA ILE A 11 17.10 -13.36 2.74
C ILE A 11 17.30 -11.88 2.49
N MET A 12 17.99 -11.20 3.43
CA MET A 12 18.48 -9.84 3.22
C MET A 12 19.64 -9.85 2.24
N ASN A 13 19.42 -9.37 1.02
CA ASN A 13 20.48 -9.17 0.05
C ASN A 13 20.90 -7.71 0.08
N SER A 14 22.10 -7.42 0.56
CA SER A 14 22.64 -6.05 0.66
C SER A 14 22.89 -5.38 -0.71
N ALA A 15 22.92 -6.14 -1.79
CA ALA A 15 23.12 -5.63 -3.15
C ALA A 15 21.83 -5.16 -3.83
N THR A 16 20.65 -5.46 -3.27
CA THR A 16 19.36 -5.07 -3.83
C THR A 16 18.64 -4.09 -2.90
N ASN A 17 17.83 -3.21 -3.47
CA ASN A 17 17.00 -2.27 -2.72
C ASN A 17 15.67 -2.87 -2.24
N TYR A 18 15.50 -4.18 -2.33
CA TYR A 18 14.32 -4.92 -1.88
C TYR A 18 14.71 -6.17 -1.10
N ASP A 19 13.80 -6.66 -0.29
CA ASP A 19 13.90 -7.93 0.41
C ASP A 19 13.02 -8.97 -0.26
N VAL A 20 13.30 -10.27 -0.01
CA VAL A 20 12.54 -11.37 -0.61
C VAL A 20 11.96 -12.26 0.48
N ILE A 21 10.65 -12.45 0.43
CA ILE A 21 9.94 -13.47 1.21
C ILE A 21 9.74 -14.66 0.27
N HIS A 22 10.31 -15.81 0.63
CA HIS A 22 10.22 -17.02 -0.16
C HIS A 22 9.70 -18.17 0.70
N GLU A 23 8.67 -18.85 0.22
CA GLU A 23 8.11 -20.06 0.80
C GLU A 23 8.06 -21.16 -0.25
N GLN A 24 8.20 -22.41 0.20
CA GLN A 24 8.19 -23.55 -0.71
C GLN A 24 6.82 -23.69 -1.40
N GLY A 25 6.83 -23.84 -2.72
CA GLY A 25 5.61 -23.98 -3.52
C GLY A 25 4.88 -22.67 -3.87
N HIS A 26 5.51 -21.53 -3.57
CA HIS A 26 4.95 -20.21 -3.87
C HIS A 26 5.89 -19.42 -4.79
N VAL A 27 5.33 -18.46 -5.53
CA VAL A 27 6.19 -17.46 -6.18
C VAL A 27 6.82 -16.56 -5.12
N PRO A 28 8.05 -16.07 -5.33
CA PRO A 28 8.69 -15.15 -4.40
C PRO A 28 7.92 -13.82 -4.29
N ILE A 29 7.96 -13.22 -3.10
CA ILE A 29 7.41 -11.89 -2.85
C ILE A 29 8.57 -10.94 -2.64
N LYS A 30 8.75 -9.97 -3.52
CA LYS A 30 9.77 -8.92 -3.41
C LYS A 30 9.18 -7.71 -2.71
N THR A 31 9.81 -7.22 -1.63
CA THR A 31 9.27 -6.14 -0.82
C THR A 31 10.22 -4.95 -0.78
N TRP A 32 9.72 -3.79 -1.13
CA TRP A 32 10.40 -2.49 -0.99
C TRP A 32 9.97 -1.78 0.30
N THR A 33 9.87 -2.54 1.39
CA THR A 33 9.32 -2.08 2.68
C THR A 33 10.37 -1.83 3.75
N ARG A 34 11.65 -1.62 3.38
CA ARG A 34 12.71 -1.33 4.36
C ARG A 34 12.38 -0.07 5.15
N GLY A 35 12.38 -0.20 6.48
CA GLY A 35 12.00 0.91 7.38
C GLY A 35 10.51 1.13 7.57
N VAL A 36 9.67 0.32 6.91
CA VAL A 36 8.20 0.36 7.05
C VAL A 36 7.71 -1.00 7.54
N PRO A 37 6.86 -1.06 8.57
CA PRO A 37 6.32 -2.33 9.06
C PRO A 37 5.38 -2.96 8.02
N LEU A 38 5.53 -4.26 7.79
CA LEU A 38 4.58 -5.07 7.04
C LEU A 38 3.69 -5.81 8.04
N GLU A 39 2.43 -5.41 8.13
CA GLU A 39 1.44 -5.99 9.03
C GLU A 39 1.22 -7.49 8.76
N ASP A 40 1.01 -8.28 9.81
CA ASP A 40 0.86 -9.73 9.71
C ASP A 40 -0.32 -10.15 8.82
N GLU A 41 -1.43 -9.42 8.86
CA GLU A 41 -2.60 -9.72 8.04
C GLU A 41 -2.34 -9.43 6.55
N ALA A 42 -1.65 -8.33 6.25
CA ALA A 42 -1.21 -8.03 4.88
C ALA A 42 -0.22 -9.09 4.37
N ARG A 43 0.71 -9.52 5.22
CA ARG A 43 1.66 -10.60 4.92
C ARG A 43 0.94 -11.91 4.59
N LYS A 44 -0.04 -12.32 5.40
CA LYS A 44 -0.86 -13.53 5.13
C LYS A 44 -1.61 -13.42 3.81
N GLN A 45 -2.16 -12.26 3.51
CA GLN A 45 -2.86 -12.02 2.25
C GLN A 45 -1.91 -12.14 1.05
N LEU A 46 -0.71 -11.57 1.11
CA LEU A 46 0.32 -11.71 0.10
C LEU A 46 0.74 -13.18 -0.11
N GLN A 47 0.93 -13.93 0.96
CA GLN A 47 1.25 -15.36 0.91
C GLN A 47 0.13 -16.17 0.25
N ASN A 48 -1.13 -15.87 0.53
CA ASN A 48 -2.27 -16.51 -0.13
C ASN A 48 -2.30 -16.21 -1.64
N ILE A 49 -2.02 -14.97 -2.04
CA ILE A 49 -1.92 -14.60 -3.47
C ILE A 49 -0.74 -15.30 -4.12
N ALA A 50 0.41 -15.40 -3.46
CA ALA A 50 1.62 -16.04 -4.00
C ALA A 50 1.45 -17.55 -4.27
N ARG A 51 0.43 -18.18 -3.67
CA ARG A 51 0.06 -19.60 -3.90
C ARG A 51 -0.72 -19.84 -5.19
N LEU A 52 -1.29 -18.79 -5.78
CA LEU A 52 -2.11 -18.94 -6.97
C LEU A 52 -1.24 -19.40 -8.15
N PRO A 53 -1.64 -20.45 -8.88
CA PRO A 53 -0.77 -21.11 -9.86
C PRO A 53 -0.52 -20.28 -11.14
N PHE A 54 -1.25 -19.20 -11.30
CA PHE A 54 -1.18 -18.31 -12.46
C PHE A 54 -0.48 -16.98 -12.18
N ILE A 55 0.16 -16.82 -11.03
CA ILE A 55 0.99 -15.63 -10.76
C ILE A 55 2.33 -15.76 -11.49
N HIS A 56 2.68 -14.72 -12.24
CA HIS A 56 3.92 -14.68 -13.00
C HIS A 56 5.11 -14.23 -12.17
N GLN A 57 6.18 -15.00 -12.17
CA GLN A 57 7.49 -14.71 -11.58
C GLN A 57 7.48 -14.32 -10.10
N HIS A 58 6.87 -13.19 -9.69
CA HIS A 58 6.87 -12.71 -8.31
C HIS A 58 5.78 -11.66 -8.08
N ILE A 59 5.41 -11.49 -6.82
CA ILE A 59 4.62 -10.34 -6.36
C ILE A 59 5.58 -9.22 -5.98
N ALA A 60 5.30 -7.97 -6.35
CA ALA A 60 6.05 -6.80 -5.90
C ALA A 60 5.23 -6.03 -4.86
N VAL A 61 5.87 -5.62 -3.76
CA VAL A 61 5.22 -5.00 -2.60
C VAL A 61 5.85 -3.65 -2.33
N MET A 62 5.03 -2.60 -2.37
CA MET A 62 5.45 -1.21 -2.18
C MET A 62 5.38 -0.79 -0.70
N PRO A 63 6.03 0.33 -0.31
CA PRO A 63 6.08 0.77 1.09
C PRO A 63 4.73 1.09 1.74
N ASP A 64 3.71 1.37 0.95
CA ASP A 64 2.34 1.68 1.39
C ASP A 64 1.45 0.45 1.53
N VAL A 65 2.05 -0.75 1.52
CA VAL A 65 1.30 -2.01 1.59
C VAL A 65 0.48 -2.14 2.87
N HIS A 66 -0.78 -2.51 2.71
CA HIS A 66 -1.69 -2.80 3.81
C HIS A 66 -2.78 -3.79 3.39
N LEU A 67 -3.53 -4.30 4.37
CA LEU A 67 -4.62 -5.24 4.12
C LEU A 67 -5.70 -4.61 3.23
N GLY A 68 -6.08 -5.30 2.16
CA GLY A 68 -7.19 -4.94 1.29
C GLY A 68 -8.36 -5.91 1.37
N LYS A 69 -9.51 -5.57 0.77
CA LYS A 69 -10.71 -6.43 0.81
C LYS A 69 -10.59 -7.72 -0.02
N GLY A 70 -9.80 -7.74 -1.06
CA GLY A 70 -9.61 -8.92 -1.92
C GLY A 70 -8.16 -9.26 -2.11
N ALA A 71 -7.34 -8.23 -2.29
CA ALA A 71 -5.89 -8.30 -2.36
C ALA A 71 -5.30 -7.14 -1.57
N THR A 72 -4.01 -7.23 -1.24
CA THR A 72 -3.30 -6.14 -0.57
C THR A 72 -3.29 -4.88 -1.44
N VAL A 73 -3.52 -3.73 -0.84
CA VAL A 73 -3.20 -2.43 -1.42
C VAL A 73 -1.67 -2.24 -1.40
N GLY A 74 -1.11 -1.47 -2.32
CA GLY A 74 0.35 -1.28 -2.42
C GLY A 74 1.09 -2.52 -2.92
N SER A 75 0.43 -3.41 -3.67
CA SER A 75 1.08 -4.57 -4.28
C SER A 75 0.78 -4.68 -5.78
N VAL A 76 1.75 -5.19 -6.53
CA VAL A 76 1.61 -5.56 -7.95
C VAL A 76 1.50 -7.07 -8.04
N VAL A 77 0.36 -7.54 -8.53
CA VAL A 77 0.02 -8.95 -8.69
C VAL A 77 -0.08 -9.26 -10.18
N PRO A 78 0.90 -9.90 -10.81
CA PRO A 78 0.93 -10.15 -12.25
C PRO A 78 0.34 -11.53 -12.61
N PRO A 79 -0.94 -11.65 -12.97
CA PRO A 79 -1.49 -12.92 -13.45
C PRO A 79 -1.15 -13.17 -14.92
N ILE A 80 -0.98 -14.44 -15.31
CA ILE A 80 -0.90 -14.87 -16.70
C ILE A 80 -2.12 -15.71 -17.05
N GLY A 81 -2.80 -15.36 -18.13
CA GLY A 81 -3.95 -16.10 -18.63
C GLY A 81 -5.18 -16.06 -17.68
N ALA A 82 -5.18 -15.17 -16.70
CA ALA A 82 -6.23 -15.03 -15.70
C ALA A 82 -6.50 -13.56 -15.37
N ILE A 83 -7.71 -13.27 -14.91
CA ILE A 83 -8.11 -12.01 -14.31
C ILE A 83 -8.53 -12.32 -12.88
N ILE A 84 -8.07 -11.50 -11.91
CA ILE A 84 -8.44 -11.63 -10.50
C ILE A 84 -9.35 -10.42 -10.15
N PRO A 85 -10.67 -10.55 -10.25
CA PRO A 85 -11.58 -9.43 -9.98
C PRO A 85 -11.42 -8.85 -8.56
N ALA A 86 -11.12 -9.72 -7.60
CA ALA A 86 -10.89 -9.32 -6.20
C ALA A 86 -9.59 -8.51 -5.99
N ALA A 87 -8.66 -8.54 -6.95
CA ALA A 87 -7.42 -7.76 -6.91
C ALA A 87 -7.54 -6.42 -7.68
N VAL A 88 -8.67 -6.16 -8.31
CA VAL A 88 -8.92 -4.87 -8.95
C VAL A 88 -9.30 -3.86 -7.88
N GLY A 89 -8.60 -2.73 -7.84
CA GLY A 89 -8.86 -1.68 -6.86
C GLY A 89 -10.29 -1.11 -6.98
N VAL A 90 -10.86 -0.73 -5.86
CA VAL A 90 -12.18 -0.07 -5.82
C VAL A 90 -12.08 1.33 -6.48
N ASP A 91 -10.94 1.98 -6.32
CA ASP A 91 -10.62 3.26 -6.91
C ASP A 91 -9.59 3.08 -8.03
N ILE A 92 -10.03 2.63 -9.19
CA ILE A 92 -9.17 2.35 -10.35
C ILE A 92 -8.63 3.65 -10.95
N GLY A 93 -9.37 4.74 -10.81
CA GLY A 93 -8.99 6.07 -11.31
C GLY A 93 -8.12 6.87 -10.34
N CYS A 94 -7.63 6.26 -9.26
CA CYS A 94 -6.81 6.94 -8.26
C CYS A 94 -5.57 7.58 -8.90
N GLY A 95 -5.39 8.86 -8.64
CA GLY A 95 -4.28 9.64 -9.15
C GLY A 95 -3.53 10.34 -8.01
N MET A 96 -2.28 10.66 -8.27
CA MET A 96 -1.43 11.43 -7.36
C MET A 96 -0.98 12.72 -8.04
N ILE A 97 -1.03 13.82 -7.30
CA ILE A 97 -0.39 15.06 -7.69
C ILE A 97 0.60 15.49 -6.61
N ALA A 98 1.76 15.95 -7.00
CA ALA A 98 2.75 16.47 -6.08
C ALA A 98 3.22 17.84 -6.54
N ALA A 99 3.30 18.77 -5.59
CA ALA A 99 3.86 20.10 -5.82
C ALA A 99 5.05 20.32 -4.88
N ARG A 100 6.21 20.67 -5.45
CA ARG A 100 7.37 21.11 -4.68
C ARG A 100 7.18 22.57 -4.30
N THR A 101 7.20 22.87 -3.02
CA THR A 101 7.15 24.25 -2.49
C THR A 101 8.54 24.75 -2.14
N THR A 102 8.66 26.05 -1.86
CA THR A 102 9.88 26.66 -1.29
C THR A 102 9.89 26.59 0.24
N LEU A 103 8.82 26.09 0.86
CA LEU A 103 8.71 25.95 2.31
C LEU A 103 9.65 24.86 2.85
N THR A 104 10.20 25.14 4.01
CA THR A 104 11.01 24.21 4.83
C THR A 104 10.28 23.88 6.13
N ALA A 105 10.85 23.00 6.94
CA ALA A 105 10.27 22.67 8.25
C ALA A 105 10.24 23.90 9.20
N ASP A 106 11.18 24.83 9.04
CA ASP A 106 11.28 26.03 9.87
C ASP A 106 10.19 27.08 9.54
N ASP A 107 9.56 26.94 8.38
CA ASP A 107 8.44 27.81 7.99
C ASP A 107 7.09 27.35 8.57
N LEU A 108 7.06 26.14 9.18
CA LEU A 108 5.86 25.60 9.77
C LEU A 108 5.65 26.13 11.20
N PRO A 109 4.40 26.39 11.62
CA PRO A 109 4.13 26.80 13.00
C PRO A 109 4.37 25.63 13.98
N ASP A 110 4.77 25.94 15.22
CA ASP A 110 4.98 24.95 16.28
C ASP A 110 3.73 24.08 16.55
N ASN A 111 2.55 24.66 16.35
CA ASN A 111 1.29 23.94 16.45
C ASN A 111 0.62 23.82 15.08
N LEU A 112 0.60 22.59 14.55
CA LEU A 112 0.05 22.27 13.24
C LEU A 112 -1.49 22.13 13.21
N ALA A 113 -2.20 22.25 14.34
CA ALA A 113 -3.65 22.03 14.38
C ALA A 113 -4.43 22.98 13.48
N GLY A 114 -4.01 24.25 13.42
CA GLY A 114 -4.62 25.27 12.54
C GLY A 114 -4.40 24.95 11.06
N LEU A 115 -3.18 24.54 10.70
CA LEU A 115 -2.81 24.14 9.35
C LEU A 115 -3.60 22.88 8.91
N ARG A 116 -3.65 21.87 9.77
CA ARG A 116 -4.43 20.66 9.53
C ARG A 116 -5.91 21.00 9.26
N SER A 117 -6.53 21.80 10.12
CA SER A 117 -7.93 22.19 9.95
C SER A 117 -8.16 23.00 8.67
N ALA A 118 -7.18 23.79 8.23
CA ALA A 118 -7.27 24.50 6.96
C ALA A 118 -7.22 23.55 5.77
N ILE A 119 -6.32 22.55 5.80
CA ILE A 119 -6.22 21.51 4.76
C ILE A 119 -7.52 20.69 4.72
N GLU A 120 -8.05 20.24 5.86
CA GLU A 120 -9.29 19.47 5.93
C GLU A 120 -10.51 20.22 5.37
N ARG A 121 -10.52 21.55 5.48
CA ARG A 121 -11.57 22.38 4.85
C ARG A 121 -11.38 22.55 3.35
N ALA A 122 -10.13 22.65 2.90
CA ALA A 122 -9.81 22.88 1.48
C ALA A 122 -9.86 21.58 0.65
N VAL A 123 -9.53 20.46 1.28
CA VAL A 123 -9.47 19.13 0.64
C VAL A 123 -10.39 18.17 1.40
N PRO A 124 -11.68 18.14 1.06
CA PRO A 124 -12.61 17.24 1.71
C PRO A 124 -12.30 15.79 1.31
N HIS A 125 -12.48 14.87 2.23
CA HIS A 125 -12.36 13.44 2.00
C HIS A 125 -13.74 12.77 2.06
N ASP A 126 -13.92 11.67 1.30
CA ASP A 126 -15.18 10.95 1.13
C ASP A 126 -15.73 10.26 2.40
N ARG A 127 -14.95 10.23 3.49
CA ARG A 127 -15.34 9.68 4.79
C ARG A 127 -16.09 10.67 5.70
N THR A 128 -16.27 11.90 5.29
CA THR A 128 -17.15 12.82 6.02
C THR A 128 -18.57 12.30 5.95
N VAL A 129 -19.05 11.83 7.11
CA VAL A 129 -20.38 11.25 7.28
C VAL A 129 -21.43 12.29 6.88
N GLY A 130 -22.12 11.99 5.81
CA GLY A 130 -23.17 12.82 5.25
C GLY A 130 -22.69 13.50 3.96
N ARG A 131 -22.98 12.87 2.83
CA ARG A 131 -22.94 13.46 1.48
C ARG A 131 -23.89 14.69 1.41
N GLY A 132 -23.60 15.69 2.22
CA GLY A 132 -24.30 16.97 2.21
C GLY A 132 -23.49 17.98 1.43
N LYS A 133 -24.09 19.11 1.11
CA LYS A 133 -23.50 20.29 0.43
C LYS A 133 -22.20 20.84 1.07
N ARG A 134 -21.69 20.20 2.13
CA ARG A 134 -20.44 20.55 2.85
C ARG A 134 -19.22 19.76 2.39
N ASP A 135 -19.41 18.74 1.58
CA ASP A 135 -18.34 17.93 1.00
C ASP A 135 -17.89 18.51 -0.36
N MET A 136 -18.04 19.80 -0.49
CA MET A 136 -17.61 20.53 -1.67
C MET A 136 -16.19 21.03 -1.42
N GLY A 137 -15.24 20.29 -1.99
CA GLY A 137 -13.85 20.74 -2.03
C GLY A 137 -13.66 22.00 -2.84
N ALA A 138 -12.43 22.45 -2.91
CA ALA A 138 -12.02 23.60 -3.71
C ALA A 138 -12.06 23.31 -5.23
N TRP A 139 -12.99 22.46 -5.68
CA TRP A 139 -13.14 22.05 -7.08
C TRP A 139 -13.52 23.21 -7.99
N ASP A 140 -14.18 24.22 -7.42
CA ASP A 140 -14.66 25.41 -8.14
C ASP A 140 -13.81 26.67 -7.90
N THR A 141 -12.67 26.54 -7.21
CA THR A 141 -11.70 27.64 -7.09
C THR A 141 -10.73 27.60 -8.26
N PRO A 142 -10.64 28.68 -9.06
CA PRO A 142 -9.70 28.78 -10.17
C PRO A 142 -8.23 28.75 -9.75
#